data_574ce2d0b12ea02cd9e44cefad77b476
#
_entry.id   574ce2d0b12ea02cd9e44cefad77b476
#
_cell.length_a   1.000
_cell.length_b   1.000
_cell.length_c   1.000
_cell.angle_alpha   90.00
_cell.angle_beta   90.00
_cell.angle_gamma   90.00
#
_symmetry.space_group_name_H-M   'P 1'
#
loop_
_entity.id
_entity.type
_entity.pdbx_description
1 polymer ?
#
loop_
_entity_poly.entity_id
_entity_poly.type
_entity_poly.pdbx_seq_one_letter_code
_entity_poly.pdbx_strand_id
1 'polypeptide(L)'
;MLSKFWSDLTSAAISKLGKNKILILPFSSVEQHGEHLPSGTDKLILDGILNTFIKKYPKLNKYLILPNISIGSASEHNSFEGTLSSNSTNYIDYIISIVGELCIRRYKKFIFLNSHGGQISHLDIAAKEIKSRYKAVDIVKAHYFLFKGFEKIIPKKELLYGYHGGEFETSITVSYTHLRAHETVLDL
;
A
#
# COMPACT_ATOMS: atom_id res chain seq x y z
N MET A 1 -20.81 -11.94 -4.88
CA MET A 1 -20.44 -10.53 -4.61
C MET A 1 -19.30 -10.19 -5.56
N LEU A 2 -19.25 -8.99 -6.16
CA LEU A 2 -18.11 -8.59 -7.02
C LEU A 2 -16.84 -8.51 -6.17
N SER A 3 -15.68 -8.91 -6.73
CA SER A 3 -14.39 -8.77 -6.05
C SER A 3 -14.12 -7.33 -5.64
N LYS A 4 -13.37 -7.15 -4.56
CA LYS A 4 -12.88 -5.85 -4.09
C LYS A 4 -11.58 -5.43 -4.79
N PHE A 5 -10.92 -6.36 -5.48
CA PHE A 5 -9.70 -6.11 -6.22
C PHE A 5 -10.00 -5.79 -7.69
N TRP A 6 -9.37 -4.75 -8.19
CA TRP A 6 -9.50 -4.31 -9.59
C TRP A 6 -9.05 -5.39 -10.57
N SER A 7 -7.94 -6.07 -10.26
CA SER A 7 -7.36 -7.12 -11.10
C SER A 7 -8.25 -8.34 -11.31
N ASP A 8 -9.21 -8.58 -10.41
CA ASP A 8 -10.12 -9.72 -10.50
C ASP A 8 -11.35 -9.41 -11.34
N LEU A 9 -11.52 -8.15 -11.75
CA LEU A 9 -12.68 -7.70 -12.51
C LEU A 9 -12.39 -7.68 -14.01
N THR A 10 -13.34 -8.15 -14.78
CA THR A 10 -13.30 -8.01 -16.25
C THR A 10 -13.51 -6.54 -16.66
N SER A 11 -13.05 -6.18 -17.85
CA SER A 11 -13.29 -4.84 -18.43
C SER A 11 -14.79 -4.50 -18.46
N ALA A 12 -15.64 -5.46 -18.80
CA ALA A 12 -17.09 -5.28 -18.79
C ALA A 12 -17.66 -5.03 -17.39
N ALA A 13 -17.11 -5.66 -16.35
CA ALA A 13 -17.50 -5.39 -14.98
C ALA A 13 -17.06 -3.98 -14.54
N ILE A 14 -15.83 -3.59 -14.85
CA ILE A 14 -15.27 -2.26 -14.52
C ILE A 14 -16.06 -1.14 -15.21
N SER A 15 -16.48 -1.33 -16.48
CA SER A 15 -17.26 -0.33 -17.23
C SER A 15 -18.62 -0.03 -16.59
N LYS A 16 -19.21 -1.02 -15.91
CA LYS A 16 -20.50 -0.88 -15.18
C LYS A 16 -20.35 -0.29 -13.78
N LEU A 17 -19.13 -0.11 -13.29
CA LEU A 17 -18.92 0.48 -11.96
C LEU A 17 -19.18 1.98 -11.97
N GLY A 18 -19.87 2.45 -10.94
CA GLY A 18 -20.05 3.89 -10.71
C GLY A 18 -18.72 4.60 -10.46
N LYS A 19 -18.57 5.81 -11.01
CA LYS A 19 -17.33 6.61 -10.91
C LYS A 19 -17.13 7.26 -9.53
N ASN A 20 -18.05 7.09 -8.61
CA ASN A 20 -17.94 7.60 -7.23
C ASN A 20 -17.27 6.59 -6.26
N LYS A 21 -16.58 5.59 -6.79
CA LYS A 21 -15.77 4.66 -6.00
C LYS A 21 -14.53 5.36 -5.45
N ILE A 22 -14.10 4.92 -4.27
CA ILE A 22 -12.80 5.26 -3.70
C ILE A 22 -11.81 4.20 -4.21
N LEU A 23 -10.76 4.63 -4.90
CA LEU A 23 -9.71 3.74 -5.38
C LEU A 23 -8.57 3.73 -4.36
N ILE A 24 -8.30 2.57 -3.78
CA ILE A 24 -7.18 2.37 -2.88
C ILE A 24 -5.98 1.90 -3.72
N LEU A 25 -4.93 2.71 -3.75
CA LEU A 25 -3.65 2.36 -4.36
C LEU A 25 -2.69 1.92 -3.24
N PRO A 26 -2.36 0.64 -3.18
CA PRO A 26 -1.35 0.14 -2.26
C PRO A 26 0.05 0.44 -2.80
N PHE A 27 0.93 0.93 -1.92
CA PHE A 27 2.34 1.24 -2.19
C PHE A 27 3.22 0.54 -1.16
N SER A 28 4.10 -0.34 -1.62
CA SER A 28 5.10 -1.01 -0.79
C SER A 28 6.49 -0.87 -1.43
N SER A 29 7.50 -1.46 -0.80
CA SER A 29 8.83 -1.58 -1.37
C SER A 29 9.29 -3.04 -1.36
N VAL A 30 10.31 -3.34 -2.17
CA VAL A 30 11.12 -4.55 -2.08
C VAL A 30 12.51 -4.08 -1.66
N GLU A 31 12.83 -4.23 -0.39
CA GLU A 31 14.05 -3.71 0.22
C GLU A 31 14.55 -4.59 1.35
N GLN A 32 15.82 -4.44 1.72
CA GLN A 32 16.35 -5.15 2.86
C GLN A 32 15.56 -4.85 4.14
N HIS A 33 15.33 -5.83 5.00
CA HIS A 33 14.71 -5.73 6.33
C HIS A 33 15.50 -6.51 7.39
N GLY A 34 16.83 -6.43 7.32
CA GLY A 34 17.72 -7.22 8.16
C GLY A 34 17.79 -8.70 7.75
N GLU A 35 18.41 -9.50 8.60
CA GLU A 35 18.65 -10.93 8.32
C GLU A 35 17.42 -11.83 8.58
N HIS A 36 16.43 -11.33 9.29
CA HIS A 36 15.31 -12.12 9.81
C HIS A 36 13.97 -11.90 9.08
N LEU A 37 13.85 -10.84 8.29
CA LEU A 37 12.66 -10.53 7.51
C LEU A 37 12.93 -10.60 6.01
N PRO A 38 11.97 -11.05 5.19
CA PRO A 38 12.13 -11.07 3.74
C PRO A 38 12.12 -9.66 3.16
N SER A 39 12.78 -9.46 2.01
CA SER A 39 12.78 -8.16 1.31
C SER A 39 11.39 -7.67 0.88
N GLY A 40 10.38 -8.54 0.83
CA GLY A 40 8.98 -8.20 0.56
C GLY A 40 8.16 -7.87 1.80
N THR A 41 8.76 -7.58 2.93
CA THR A 41 8.08 -7.31 4.22
C THR A 41 7.01 -6.23 4.11
N ASP A 42 7.29 -5.13 3.48
CA ASP A 42 6.33 -4.04 3.24
C ASP A 42 5.05 -4.53 2.55
N LYS A 43 5.22 -5.38 1.53
CA LYS A 43 4.09 -5.97 0.81
C LYS A 43 3.30 -6.92 1.69
N LEU A 44 3.95 -7.73 2.51
CA LEU A 44 3.29 -8.66 3.44
C LEU A 44 2.44 -7.90 4.46
N ILE A 45 2.98 -6.83 5.03
CA ILE A 45 2.25 -5.95 5.96
C ILE A 45 1.03 -5.34 5.26
N LEU A 46 1.21 -4.80 4.06
CA LEU A 46 0.16 -4.15 3.32
C LEU A 46 -0.97 -5.11 2.93
N ASP A 47 -0.61 -6.31 2.45
CA ASP A 47 -1.57 -7.38 2.15
C ASP A 47 -2.37 -7.79 3.41
N GLY A 48 -1.71 -7.90 4.56
CA GLY A 48 -2.34 -8.20 5.83
C GLY A 48 -3.35 -7.13 6.27
N ILE A 49 -2.99 -5.85 6.14
CA ILE A 49 -3.87 -4.72 6.42
C ILE A 49 -5.11 -4.75 5.52
N LEU A 50 -4.90 -4.93 4.21
CA LEU A 50 -6.00 -4.97 3.23
C LEU A 50 -6.92 -6.16 3.46
N ASN A 51 -6.38 -7.35 3.71
CA ASN A 51 -7.17 -8.55 4.01
C ASN A 51 -7.99 -8.39 5.30
N THR A 52 -7.39 -7.84 6.34
CA THR A 52 -8.08 -7.53 7.60
C THR A 52 -9.21 -6.52 7.37
N PHE A 53 -8.95 -5.47 6.60
CA PHE A 53 -9.96 -4.49 6.24
C PHE A 53 -11.14 -5.10 5.48
N ILE A 54 -10.87 -5.95 4.49
CA ILE A 54 -11.91 -6.64 3.70
C ILE A 54 -12.74 -7.57 4.59
N LYS A 55 -12.08 -8.38 5.44
CA LYS A 55 -12.75 -9.29 6.39
C LYS A 55 -13.65 -8.52 7.37
N LYS A 56 -13.18 -7.38 7.88
CA LYS A 56 -13.92 -6.56 8.84
C LYS A 56 -15.10 -5.81 8.21
N TYR A 57 -14.98 -5.41 6.94
CA TYR A 57 -15.98 -4.61 6.24
C TYR A 57 -16.44 -5.24 4.92
N PRO A 58 -16.94 -6.48 4.92
CA PRO A 58 -17.25 -7.24 3.70
C PRO A 58 -18.37 -6.59 2.86
N LYS A 59 -19.31 -5.91 3.51
CA LYS A 59 -20.46 -5.24 2.87
C LYS A 59 -20.15 -3.83 2.35
N LEU A 60 -18.98 -3.27 2.64
CA LEU A 60 -18.60 -1.93 2.19
C LEU A 60 -18.23 -1.94 0.70
N ASN A 61 -19.14 -1.43 -0.14
CA ASN A 61 -19.03 -1.50 -1.61
C ASN A 61 -18.55 -0.18 -2.26
N LYS A 62 -18.10 0.78 -1.45
CA LYS A 62 -17.70 2.12 -1.93
C LYS A 62 -16.26 2.19 -2.45
N TYR A 63 -15.45 1.15 -2.26
CA TYR A 63 -14.03 1.14 -2.63
C TYR A 63 -13.69 0.00 -3.60
N LEU A 64 -12.56 0.16 -4.26
CA LEU A 64 -11.83 -0.86 -5.02
C LEU A 64 -10.35 -0.73 -4.73
N ILE A 65 -9.68 -1.87 -4.61
CA ILE A 65 -8.26 -1.97 -4.38
C ILE A 65 -7.57 -2.21 -5.72
N LEU A 66 -6.66 -1.31 -6.08
CA LEU A 66 -5.83 -1.42 -7.27
C LEU A 66 -4.65 -2.38 -7.02
N PRO A 67 -3.98 -2.87 -8.07
CA PRO A 67 -2.75 -3.63 -7.93
C PRO A 67 -1.72 -2.86 -7.11
N ASN A 68 -0.99 -3.58 -6.25
CA ASN A 68 0.09 -3.01 -5.46
C ASN A 68 1.24 -2.56 -6.36
N ILE A 69 1.75 -1.35 -6.13
CA ILE A 69 3.02 -0.88 -6.66
C ILE A 69 4.09 -1.33 -5.66
N SER A 70 4.75 -2.45 -5.97
CA SER A 70 5.66 -3.13 -5.04
C SER A 70 7.13 -2.78 -5.22
N ILE A 71 7.52 -2.18 -6.34
CA ILE A 71 8.86 -1.62 -6.52
C ILE A 71 8.74 -0.11 -6.35
N GLY A 72 9.11 0.35 -5.15
CA GLY A 72 9.05 1.75 -4.76
C GLY A 72 10.35 2.51 -5.00
N SER A 73 10.52 3.60 -4.28
CA SER A 73 11.78 4.34 -4.17
C SER A 73 12.36 4.08 -2.78
N ALA A 74 13.36 3.21 -2.71
CA ALA A 74 14.08 2.78 -1.51
C ALA A 74 15.58 3.02 -1.67
N SER A 75 15.95 4.21 -2.17
CA SER A 75 17.34 4.58 -2.49
C SER A 75 18.26 4.56 -1.27
N GLU A 76 17.73 4.75 -0.08
CA GLU A 76 18.42 4.65 1.20
C GLU A 76 18.97 3.25 1.48
N HIS A 77 18.43 2.23 0.82
CA HIS A 77 18.81 0.83 0.96
C HIS A 77 19.55 0.26 -0.27
N ASN A 78 19.95 1.08 -1.24
CA ASN A 78 20.59 0.61 -2.48
C ASN A 78 21.95 -0.09 -2.26
N SER A 79 22.60 0.11 -1.11
CA SER A 79 23.85 -0.58 -0.76
C SER A 79 23.65 -2.01 -0.25
N PHE A 80 22.41 -2.43 -0.04
CA PHE A 80 22.07 -3.75 0.48
C PHE A 80 21.51 -4.66 -0.62
N GLU A 81 22.00 -5.90 -0.64
CA GLU A 81 21.48 -6.93 -1.53
C GLU A 81 19.98 -7.18 -1.33
N GLY A 82 19.27 -7.50 -2.40
CA GLY A 82 17.84 -7.77 -2.39
C GLY A 82 16.96 -6.53 -2.47
N THR A 83 17.51 -5.32 -2.42
CA THR A 83 16.74 -4.09 -2.62
C THR A 83 16.53 -3.82 -4.11
N LEU A 84 15.27 -3.57 -4.49
CA LEU A 84 14.86 -3.15 -5.84
C LEU A 84 14.23 -1.76 -5.76
N SER A 85 14.96 -0.76 -6.21
CA SER A 85 14.54 0.64 -6.11
C SER A 85 14.44 1.30 -7.47
N SER A 86 13.34 1.99 -7.72
CA SER A 86 13.21 2.96 -8.81
C SER A 86 13.87 4.28 -8.41
N ASN A 87 14.38 5.04 -9.37
CA ASN A 87 14.76 6.41 -9.06
C ASN A 87 13.54 7.29 -8.78
N SER A 88 13.74 8.34 -8.01
CA SER A 88 12.66 9.21 -7.51
C SER A 88 11.79 9.80 -8.61
N THR A 89 12.40 10.28 -9.69
CA THR A 89 11.65 10.92 -10.79
C THR A 89 10.77 9.93 -11.51
N ASN A 90 11.32 8.78 -11.91
CA ASN A 90 10.56 7.73 -12.59
C ASN A 90 9.41 7.21 -11.73
N TYR A 91 9.63 7.06 -10.42
CA TYR A 91 8.61 6.60 -9.50
C TYR A 91 7.44 7.60 -9.38
N ILE A 92 7.76 8.88 -9.22
CA ILE A 92 6.75 9.95 -9.18
C ILE A 92 5.95 9.98 -10.50
N ASP A 93 6.64 9.99 -11.64
CA ASP A 93 6.02 10.03 -12.96
C ASP A 93 5.14 8.82 -13.24
N TYR A 94 5.56 7.63 -12.79
CA TYR A 94 4.77 6.42 -12.89
C TYR A 94 3.45 6.52 -12.12
N ILE A 95 3.48 7.03 -10.87
CA ILE A 95 2.28 7.25 -10.07
C ILE A 95 1.35 8.25 -10.74
N ILE A 96 1.89 9.38 -11.21
CA ILE A 96 1.13 10.42 -11.90
C ILE A 96 0.47 9.86 -13.16
N SER A 97 1.18 9.05 -13.93
CA SER A 97 0.68 8.43 -15.15
C SER A 97 -0.52 7.51 -14.86
N ILE A 98 -0.38 6.57 -13.91
CA ILE A 98 -1.47 5.64 -13.56
C ILE A 98 -2.70 6.38 -13.04
N VAL A 99 -2.51 7.30 -12.08
CA VAL A 99 -3.63 8.02 -11.47
C VAL A 99 -4.26 8.98 -12.48
N GLY A 100 -3.45 9.59 -13.34
CA GLY A 100 -3.92 10.44 -14.42
C GLY A 100 -4.88 9.73 -15.37
N GLU A 101 -4.55 8.50 -15.79
CA GLU A 101 -5.43 7.66 -16.59
C GLU A 101 -6.77 7.35 -15.89
N LEU A 102 -6.76 7.17 -14.57
CA LEU A 102 -7.97 6.99 -13.79
C LEU A 102 -8.79 8.28 -13.68
N CYS A 103 -8.12 9.43 -13.57
CA CYS A 103 -8.78 10.74 -13.57
C CYS A 103 -9.46 11.05 -14.92
N ILE A 104 -8.81 10.71 -16.05
CA ILE A 104 -9.40 10.81 -17.39
C ILE A 104 -10.67 9.94 -17.48
N ARG A 105 -10.67 8.78 -16.85
CA ARG A 105 -11.85 7.90 -16.73
C ARG A 105 -12.86 8.35 -15.67
N ARG A 106 -12.73 9.59 -15.14
CA ARG A 106 -13.63 10.25 -14.20
C ARG A 106 -13.65 9.67 -12.77
N TYR A 107 -12.65 8.89 -12.37
CA TYR A 107 -12.44 8.58 -10.95
C TYR A 107 -11.80 9.79 -10.27
N LYS A 108 -12.27 10.11 -9.06
CA LYS A 108 -11.87 11.35 -8.37
C LYS A 108 -11.45 11.14 -6.92
N LYS A 109 -11.61 9.95 -6.37
CA LYS A 109 -11.35 9.67 -4.95
C LYS A 109 -10.31 8.59 -4.82
N PHE A 110 -9.18 8.92 -4.22
CA PHE A 110 -8.03 8.03 -4.09
C PHE A 110 -7.56 7.95 -2.64
N ILE A 111 -7.13 6.78 -2.22
CA ILE A 111 -6.36 6.56 -1.01
C ILE A 111 -5.03 5.98 -1.44
N PHE A 112 -3.94 6.67 -1.15
CA PHE A 112 -2.58 6.17 -1.26
C PHE A 112 -2.25 5.47 0.05
N LEU A 113 -2.35 4.15 0.08
CA LEU A 113 -2.05 3.34 1.26
C LEU A 113 -0.61 2.86 1.17
N ASN A 114 0.24 3.34 2.07
CA ASN A 114 1.68 3.17 2.01
C ASN A 114 2.23 2.40 3.19
N SER A 115 3.11 1.44 2.92
CA SER A 115 3.84 0.64 3.91
C SER A 115 5.35 0.92 3.97
N HIS A 116 5.90 1.74 3.08
CA HIS A 116 7.33 2.08 3.05
C HIS A 116 7.60 3.53 3.45
N GLY A 117 8.47 3.74 4.45
CA GLY A 117 8.80 5.08 4.97
C GLY A 117 9.51 5.98 3.96
N GLY A 118 10.47 5.45 3.21
CA GLY A 118 11.32 6.19 2.28
C GLY A 118 10.59 6.86 1.13
N GLN A 119 9.37 6.41 0.79
CA GLN A 119 8.62 6.97 -0.33
C GLN A 119 7.54 8.01 0.04
N ILE A 120 7.45 8.44 1.31
CA ILE A 120 6.45 9.43 1.75
C ILE A 120 6.51 10.70 0.90
N SER A 121 7.70 11.29 0.73
CA SER A 121 7.90 12.52 -0.04
C SER A 121 7.53 12.37 -1.51
N HIS A 122 7.78 11.20 -2.09
CA HIS A 122 7.41 10.88 -3.47
C HIS A 122 5.90 10.88 -3.66
N LEU A 123 5.17 10.25 -2.72
CA LEU A 123 3.70 10.23 -2.72
C LEU A 123 3.12 11.62 -2.50
N ASP A 124 3.78 12.47 -1.70
CA ASP A 124 3.40 13.86 -1.49
C ASP A 124 3.50 14.69 -2.76
N ILE A 125 4.63 14.58 -3.47
CA ILE A 125 4.86 15.28 -4.73
C ILE A 125 3.87 14.79 -5.79
N ALA A 126 3.75 13.48 -5.97
CA ALA A 126 2.81 12.90 -6.93
C ALA A 126 1.37 13.36 -6.67
N ALA A 127 0.92 13.36 -5.40
CA ALA A 127 -0.42 13.81 -5.05
C ALA A 127 -0.65 15.29 -5.36
N LYS A 128 0.34 16.17 -5.12
CA LYS A 128 0.28 17.60 -5.46
C LYS A 128 0.18 17.79 -6.97
N GLU A 129 1.03 17.12 -7.75
CA GLU A 129 1.02 17.20 -9.21
C GLU A 129 -0.29 16.71 -9.81
N ILE A 130 -0.84 15.60 -9.32
CA ILE A 130 -2.14 15.09 -9.76
C ILE A 130 -3.25 16.11 -9.49
N LYS A 131 -3.28 16.69 -8.28
CA LYS A 131 -4.29 17.69 -7.91
C LYS A 131 -4.17 18.99 -8.71
N SER A 132 -2.98 19.36 -9.15
CA SER A 132 -2.77 20.53 -10.01
C SER A 132 -3.27 20.29 -11.44
N ARG A 133 -3.11 19.08 -11.97
CA ARG A 133 -3.48 18.71 -13.35
C ARG A 133 -4.96 18.36 -13.49
N TYR A 134 -5.57 17.76 -12.46
CA TYR A 134 -6.94 17.24 -12.51
C TYR A 134 -7.83 17.93 -11.46
N LYS A 135 -8.86 18.63 -11.92
CA LYS A 135 -9.79 19.35 -11.03
C LYS A 135 -10.66 18.39 -10.21
N ALA A 136 -10.95 18.78 -8.97
CA ALA A 136 -11.86 18.07 -8.05
C ALA A 136 -11.43 16.62 -7.77
N VAL A 137 -10.13 16.39 -7.63
CA VAL A 137 -9.55 15.10 -7.22
C VAL A 137 -9.20 15.16 -5.74
N ASP A 138 -9.71 14.19 -4.99
CA ASP A 138 -9.41 13.98 -3.58
C ASP A 138 -8.41 12.84 -3.42
N ILE A 139 -7.30 13.11 -2.76
CA ILE A 139 -6.27 12.12 -2.43
C ILE A 139 -6.02 12.16 -0.93
N VAL A 140 -6.28 11.05 -0.26
CA VAL A 140 -5.89 10.80 1.13
C VAL A 140 -4.63 9.95 1.11
N LYS A 141 -3.60 10.37 1.82
CA LYS A 141 -2.37 9.59 2.04
C LYS A 141 -2.46 8.90 3.40
N ALA A 142 -2.35 7.59 3.41
CA ALA A 142 -2.46 6.76 4.60
C ALA A 142 -1.18 5.93 4.73
N HIS A 143 -0.32 6.31 5.66
CA HIS A 143 0.90 5.60 6.01
C HIS A 143 0.60 4.75 7.24
N TYR A 144 0.69 3.41 7.14
CA TYR A 144 0.21 2.52 8.21
C TYR A 144 0.92 2.78 9.54
N PHE A 145 2.22 3.07 9.49
CA PHE A 145 3.05 3.33 10.66
C PHE A 145 2.75 4.67 11.36
N LEU A 146 1.91 5.53 10.75
CA LEU A 146 1.38 6.75 11.35
C LEU A 146 -0.05 6.58 11.91
N PHE A 147 -0.62 5.38 11.87
CA PHE A 147 -1.93 5.13 12.45
C PHE A 147 -1.86 5.22 13.98
N LYS A 148 -2.90 5.82 14.58
CA LYS A 148 -2.98 5.94 16.03
C LYS A 148 -3.30 4.61 16.69
N GLY A 149 -2.83 4.42 17.91
CA GLY A 149 -3.12 3.25 18.76
C GLY A 149 -1.93 2.32 18.95
N PHE A 150 -0.92 2.39 18.08
CA PHE A 150 0.31 1.60 18.23
C PHE A 150 1.08 1.96 19.50
N GLU A 151 1.00 3.21 19.94
CA GLU A 151 1.59 3.71 21.20
C GLU A 151 1.12 2.98 22.45
N LYS A 152 0.02 2.23 22.36
CA LYS A 152 -0.53 1.42 23.45
C LYS A 152 0.05 0.01 23.52
N ILE A 153 0.70 -0.44 22.43
CA ILE A 153 1.13 -1.82 22.24
C ILE A 153 2.64 -1.88 22.06
N ILE A 154 3.22 -0.87 21.39
CA ILE A 154 4.63 -0.83 21.02
C ILE A 154 5.40 0.01 22.05
N PRO A 155 6.58 -0.46 22.52
CA PRO A 155 7.41 0.30 23.44
C PRO A 155 7.79 1.68 22.84
N LYS A 156 7.81 2.71 23.70
CA LYS A 156 8.16 4.08 23.28
C LYS A 156 9.51 4.16 22.57
N LYS A 157 10.49 3.37 23.00
CA LYS A 157 11.82 3.31 22.37
C LYS A 157 11.72 2.82 20.94
N GLU A 158 10.93 1.79 20.68
CA GLU A 158 10.69 1.25 19.33
C GLU A 158 10.00 2.27 18.43
N LEU A 159 8.96 2.95 18.94
CA LEU A 159 8.27 4.00 18.17
C LEU A 159 9.17 5.18 17.81
N LEU A 160 10.19 5.47 18.60
CA LEU A 160 11.12 6.57 18.37
C LEU A 160 12.33 6.20 17.50
N TYR A 161 12.78 4.93 17.55
CA TYR A 161 14.05 4.50 16.97
C TYR A 161 13.97 3.25 16.12
N GLY A 162 12.87 2.51 16.13
CA GLY A 162 12.65 1.28 15.37
C GLY A 162 12.16 1.56 13.96
N TYR A 163 12.87 2.38 13.21
CA TYR A 163 12.42 2.88 11.90
C TYR A 163 12.35 1.84 10.79
N HIS A 164 13.05 0.70 10.92
CA HIS A 164 13.16 -0.27 9.84
C HIS A 164 13.58 -1.64 10.36
N GLY A 165 12.86 -2.69 9.97
CA GLY A 165 13.14 -4.07 10.38
C GLY A 165 13.06 -4.33 11.88
N GLY A 166 12.42 -3.45 12.66
CA GLY A 166 12.35 -3.52 14.11
C GLY A 166 11.28 -4.46 14.63
N GLU A 167 11.04 -4.40 15.95
CA GLU A 167 10.06 -5.23 16.66
C GLU A 167 8.63 -5.03 16.10
N PHE A 168 8.30 -3.81 15.71
CA PHE A 168 6.98 -3.46 15.18
C PHE A 168 6.69 -4.18 13.86
N GLU A 169 7.57 -4.03 12.88
CA GLU A 169 7.40 -4.69 11.57
C GLU A 169 7.51 -6.20 11.67
N THR A 170 8.42 -6.69 12.50
CA THR A 170 8.58 -8.11 12.79
C THR A 170 7.29 -8.72 13.34
N SER A 171 6.70 -8.08 14.36
CA SER A 171 5.48 -8.56 15.01
C SER A 171 4.30 -8.60 14.05
N ILE A 172 4.13 -7.56 13.24
CA ILE A 172 3.06 -7.52 12.23
C ILE A 172 3.28 -8.59 11.16
N THR A 173 4.48 -8.71 10.63
CA THR A 173 4.81 -9.67 9.58
C THR A 173 4.59 -11.11 10.06
N VAL A 174 5.06 -11.45 11.26
CA VAL A 174 4.86 -12.77 11.87
C VAL A 174 3.38 -13.05 12.07
N SER A 175 2.60 -12.09 12.58
CA SER A 175 1.16 -12.24 12.75
C SER A 175 0.45 -12.63 11.44
N TYR A 176 0.79 -11.98 10.32
CA TYR A 176 0.16 -12.26 9.04
C TYR A 176 0.67 -13.52 8.35
N THR A 177 1.94 -13.89 8.54
CA THR A 177 2.48 -15.14 7.98
C THR A 177 1.93 -16.36 8.71
N HIS A 178 1.78 -16.31 10.03
CA HIS A 178 1.14 -17.38 10.80
C HIS A 178 -0.34 -17.57 10.45
N LEU A 179 -1.09 -16.49 10.24
CA LEU A 179 -2.48 -16.57 9.79
C LEU A 179 -2.60 -17.27 8.42
N ARG A 180 -1.67 -17.00 7.50
CA ARG A 180 -1.63 -17.69 6.19
C ARG A 180 -1.29 -19.18 6.31
N ALA A 181 -0.40 -19.56 7.21
CA ALA A 181 -0.06 -20.96 7.44
C ALA A 181 -1.26 -21.78 7.93
N HIS A 182 -2.13 -21.17 8.72
CA HIS A 182 -3.39 -21.82 9.16
C HIS A 182 -4.44 -21.90 8.05
N GLU A 183 -4.51 -20.93 7.15
CA GLU A 183 -5.45 -20.96 6.01
C GLU A 183 -5.06 -22.04 4.99
N THR A 184 -3.78 -22.25 4.71
CA THR A 184 -3.30 -23.27 3.77
C THR A 184 -3.42 -24.71 4.28
N VAL A 185 -3.48 -24.95 5.59
CA VAL A 185 -3.67 -26.28 6.18
C VAL A 185 -5.14 -26.73 6.16
N LEU A 186 -6.08 -25.80 6.03
CA LEU A 186 -7.52 -26.09 5.98
C LEU A 186 -8.04 -26.35 4.55
N ASP A 187 -7.22 -26.07 3.52
CA ASP A 187 -7.56 -26.27 2.09
C ASP A 187 -6.94 -27.56 1.50
N LEU A 188 -6.32 -28.44 2.33
CA LEU A 188 -5.80 -29.77 1.98
C LEU A 188 -6.66 -30.87 2.62
#